data_062a898c13d638224e10f88d529d068d
#
_entry.id   062a898c13d638224e10f88d529d068d
#
_cell.length_a   1.000
_cell.length_b   1.000
_cell.length_c   1.000
_cell.angle_alpha   90.00
_cell.angle_beta   90.00
_cell.angle_gamma   90.00
#
_symmetry.space_group_name_H-M   'P 1'
#
loop_
_entity.id
_entity.type
_entity.pdbx_description
1 polymer ?
#
loop_
_entity_poly.entity_id
_entity_poly.type
_entity_poly.pdbx_seq_one_letter_code
_entity_poly.pdbx_strand_id
1 'polypeptide(L)'
;MSVLRSRPVLRWLVPATAAVAVIGGGAAIGTFAAEAEPSLPPRTAAQLLVDLQTSRLEGLSGTVVQRADLGLPPLVGLVPGNDLTTLLTGTHTLRVWYSGPERQRVALLDTLGERDIIRNGRDLWTWQSRGNTASHTTLGDAVAGKPAPEAGPSLPATPQEAANLALAAVDPSTEVSVGRSATVAGRDAYELVLQPRDGDSLVHQLRIAIDAKQHVPLRFEVLATGSDQPAFEVAFTQVDYRRPDADQFTFNPPPGVKVTEGKAERPATGGPGHSEPAGEPQVRTVGKGWTTVLVARVDGADGNKPAAGAADAKPDADLSKLLGGLTAVKGDWGSGRLLTGKLFSVLLTDDGRVLAGAVTPERLYQAARG
;
A
#
# COMPACT_ATOMS: atom_id res chain seq x y z
N MET A 1 21.89 -42.35 16.42
CA MET A 1 21.94 -42.27 14.93
C MET A 1 20.70 -41.54 14.47
N SER A 2 20.88 -40.35 13.94
CA SER A 2 19.77 -39.40 13.67
C SER A 2 19.07 -39.77 12.37
N VAL A 3 17.79 -40.11 12.46
CA VAL A 3 16.90 -40.49 11.35
C VAL A 3 16.66 -39.30 10.36
N LEU A 4 17.13 -38.11 10.72
CA LEU A 4 16.97 -36.88 9.94
C LEU A 4 17.94 -36.74 8.74
N ARG A 5 18.93 -37.62 8.61
CA ARG A 5 19.94 -37.51 7.55
C ARG A 5 19.58 -38.19 6.21
N SER A 6 18.53 -39.00 6.19
CA SER A 6 18.20 -39.85 5.02
C SER A 6 16.94 -39.47 4.25
N ARG A 7 16.23 -38.37 4.63
CA ARG A 7 15.01 -37.95 3.93
C ARG A 7 15.01 -36.44 3.74
N PRO A 8 15.41 -35.91 2.58
CA PRO A 8 15.48 -34.49 2.32
C PRO A 8 14.10 -33.77 2.44
N VAL A 9 13.01 -34.47 2.20
CA VAL A 9 11.63 -33.95 2.32
C VAL A 9 11.29 -33.61 3.77
N LEU A 10 11.84 -34.27 4.77
CA LEU A 10 11.57 -34.00 6.19
C LEU A 10 12.23 -32.68 6.69
N ARG A 11 13.25 -32.18 6.01
CA ARG A 11 13.93 -30.96 6.37
C ARG A 11 13.07 -29.71 6.07
N TRP A 12 12.09 -29.85 5.19
CA TRP A 12 11.14 -28.78 4.82
C TRP A 12 9.84 -28.80 5.63
N LEU A 13 9.55 -29.94 6.30
CA LEU A 13 8.37 -30.05 7.16
C LEU A 13 8.49 -29.22 8.46
N VAL A 14 9.70 -29.02 8.99
CA VAL A 14 9.92 -28.28 10.23
C VAL A 14 9.56 -26.78 10.09
N PRO A 15 9.97 -26.04 9.03
CA PRO A 15 9.51 -24.67 8.84
C PRO A 15 8.03 -24.60 8.45
N ALA A 16 7.48 -25.57 7.73
CA ALA A 16 6.06 -25.60 7.36
C ALA A 16 5.14 -25.83 8.56
N THR A 17 5.53 -26.71 9.50
CA THR A 17 4.77 -26.94 10.75
C THR A 17 4.90 -25.78 11.72
N ALA A 18 6.03 -25.06 11.75
CA ALA A 18 6.16 -23.84 12.52
C ALA A 18 5.28 -22.71 11.96
N ALA A 19 5.18 -22.60 10.62
CA ALA A 19 4.28 -21.64 9.97
C ALA A 19 2.80 -21.98 10.23
N VAL A 20 2.42 -23.26 10.17
CA VAL A 20 1.06 -23.73 10.46
C VAL A 20 0.72 -23.58 11.94
N ALA A 21 1.68 -23.75 12.86
CA ALA A 21 1.46 -23.49 14.28
C ALA A 21 1.23 -21.99 14.60
N VAL A 22 1.89 -21.09 13.84
CA VAL A 22 1.66 -19.63 13.96
C VAL A 22 0.33 -19.24 13.31
N ILE A 23 -0.08 -19.88 12.22
CA ILE A 23 -1.37 -19.60 11.54
C ILE A 23 -2.53 -20.34 12.22
N GLY A 24 -2.33 -21.55 12.72
CA GLY A 24 -3.36 -22.35 13.39
C GLY A 24 -3.53 -22.08 14.87
N GLY A 25 -2.50 -21.57 15.55
CA GLY A 25 -2.55 -21.15 16.96
C GLY A 25 -3.12 -19.74 17.18
N GLY A 26 -3.26 -18.96 16.12
CA GLY A 26 -3.73 -17.57 16.17
C GLY A 26 -5.25 -17.41 16.31
N ALA A 27 -6.03 -18.47 16.43
CA ALA A 27 -7.45 -18.40 16.78
C ALA A 27 -7.70 -18.19 18.29
N ALA A 28 -6.68 -18.13 19.14
CA ALA A 28 -6.73 -17.35 20.34
C ALA A 28 -6.51 -15.89 19.95
N ILE A 29 -7.52 -15.26 19.38
CA ILE A 29 -7.75 -13.84 19.59
C ILE A 29 -7.89 -13.71 21.11
N GLY A 30 -6.76 -13.61 21.80
CA GLY A 30 -6.74 -13.08 23.12
C GLY A 30 -7.48 -11.77 23.02
N THR A 31 -8.60 -11.66 23.68
CA THR A 31 -9.06 -10.37 24.16
C THR A 31 -7.79 -9.66 24.56
N PHE A 32 -7.40 -8.61 23.83
CA PHE A 32 -6.35 -7.73 24.28
C PHE A 32 -6.83 -7.29 25.67
N ALA A 33 -6.33 -7.97 26.71
CA ALA A 33 -6.41 -7.44 28.05
C ALA A 33 -5.90 -6.02 27.86
N ALA A 34 -6.66 -5.03 28.27
CA ALA A 34 -6.25 -3.65 28.17
C ALA A 34 -4.89 -3.58 28.89
N GLU A 35 -3.81 -3.76 28.10
CA GLU A 35 -2.46 -3.65 28.63
C GLU A 35 -2.38 -2.24 29.16
N ALA A 36 -1.96 -2.12 30.41
CA ALA A 36 -1.82 -0.83 31.05
C ALA A 36 -1.01 0.07 30.13
N GLU A 37 -1.58 1.22 29.80
CA GLU A 37 -0.95 2.21 28.92
C GLU A 37 0.49 2.47 29.39
N PRO A 38 1.52 2.31 28.54
CA PRO A 38 2.89 2.44 28.97
C PRO A 38 3.15 3.86 29.47
N SER A 39 3.78 4.00 30.63
CA SER A 39 4.13 5.29 31.20
C SER A 39 5.38 5.82 30.52
N LEU A 40 5.20 6.59 29.45
CA LEU A 40 6.28 7.22 28.71
C LEU A 40 6.45 8.70 29.11
N PRO A 41 7.67 9.25 29.11
CA PRO A 41 7.89 10.68 29.30
C PRO A 41 7.10 11.51 28.28
N PRO A 42 6.51 12.66 28.64
CA PRO A 42 5.73 13.45 27.73
C PRO A 42 6.58 13.95 26.55
N ARG A 43 6.05 13.82 25.35
CA ARG A 43 6.61 14.33 24.09
C ARG A 43 5.61 15.22 23.38
N THR A 44 6.07 16.25 22.70
CA THR A 44 5.24 17.07 21.83
C THR A 44 5.12 16.46 20.43
N ALA A 45 4.06 16.78 19.70
CA ALA A 45 3.90 16.35 18.31
C ALA A 45 5.09 16.79 17.43
N ALA A 46 5.60 18.02 17.62
CA ALA A 46 6.77 18.51 16.91
C ALA A 46 8.03 17.65 17.17
N GLN A 47 8.24 17.22 18.41
CA GLN A 47 9.37 16.33 18.73
C GLN A 47 9.21 14.99 18.05
N LEU A 48 8.01 14.39 18.05
CA LEU A 48 7.76 13.12 17.39
C LEU A 48 7.93 13.21 15.86
N LEU A 49 7.56 14.32 15.25
CA LEU A 49 7.82 14.58 13.82
C LEU A 49 9.32 14.64 13.51
N VAL A 50 10.10 15.32 14.35
CA VAL A 50 11.56 15.37 14.22
C VAL A 50 12.16 13.98 14.43
N ASP A 51 11.73 13.26 15.45
CA ASP A 51 12.19 11.90 15.73
C ASP A 51 11.98 10.97 14.51
N LEU A 52 10.81 11.02 13.88
CA LEU A 52 10.50 10.25 12.66
C LEU A 52 11.42 10.61 11.48
N GLN A 53 11.67 11.90 11.26
CA GLN A 53 12.49 12.38 10.14
C GLN A 53 13.97 12.11 10.33
N THR A 54 14.44 12.09 11.58
CA THR A 54 15.86 11.93 11.92
C THR A 54 16.24 10.49 12.25
N SER A 55 15.25 9.62 12.44
CA SER A 55 15.47 8.19 12.69
C SER A 55 16.36 7.57 11.61
N ARG A 56 17.39 6.84 12.04
CA ARG A 56 18.28 6.09 11.16
C ARG A 56 18.44 4.70 11.71
N LEU A 57 18.01 3.73 10.91
CA LEU A 57 18.18 2.33 11.22
C LEU A 57 19.32 1.74 10.41
N GLU A 58 20.20 0.99 11.07
CA GLU A 58 21.23 0.20 10.40
C GLU A 58 20.69 -1.14 9.92
N GLY A 59 19.69 -1.67 10.60
CA GLY A 59 19.04 -2.93 10.27
C GLY A 59 17.69 -3.08 10.96
N LEU A 60 16.83 -3.86 10.32
CA LEU A 60 15.53 -4.24 10.84
C LEU A 60 15.09 -5.54 10.17
N SER A 61 14.47 -6.42 10.93
CA SER A 61 13.65 -7.51 10.39
C SER A 61 12.36 -7.65 11.19
N GLY A 62 11.31 -8.15 10.56
CA GLY A 62 10.06 -8.31 11.27
C GLY A 62 8.95 -8.94 10.44
N THR A 63 7.85 -9.18 11.12
CA THR A 63 6.58 -9.59 10.52
C THR A 63 5.61 -8.44 10.62
N VAL A 64 5.02 -8.08 9.49
CA VAL A 64 4.02 -7.01 9.35
C VAL A 64 2.69 -7.65 8.98
N VAL A 65 1.62 -7.20 9.57
CA VAL A 65 0.25 -7.52 9.15
C VAL A 65 -0.38 -6.26 8.61
N GLN A 66 -0.91 -6.37 7.40
CA GLN A 66 -1.72 -5.34 6.75
C GLN A 66 -3.18 -5.78 6.78
N ARG A 67 -4.08 -4.89 7.14
CA ARG A 67 -5.52 -5.06 7.08
C ARG A 67 -6.14 -3.93 6.29
N ALA A 68 -7.02 -4.27 5.35
CA ALA A 68 -7.75 -3.30 4.55
C ALA A 68 -9.23 -3.68 4.50
N ASP A 69 -10.07 -2.77 4.96
CA ASP A 69 -11.54 -2.83 4.86
C ASP A 69 -12.05 -1.49 4.34
N LEU A 70 -11.80 -1.27 3.06
CA LEU A 70 -12.13 -0.01 2.39
C LEU A 70 -13.61 0.12 2.01
N GLY A 71 -14.45 -0.87 2.35
CA GLY A 71 -15.87 -0.85 2.01
C GLY A 71 -16.14 -0.98 0.50
N LEU A 72 -15.16 -1.54 -0.24
CA LEU A 72 -15.33 -1.75 -1.68
C LEU A 72 -16.16 -3.00 -1.95
N PRO A 73 -17.01 -3.00 -3.00
CA PRO A 73 -17.63 -4.21 -3.46
C PRO A 73 -16.56 -5.24 -3.85
N PRO A 74 -16.87 -6.55 -3.81
CA PRO A 74 -15.91 -7.58 -4.19
C PRO A 74 -15.42 -7.35 -5.64
N LEU A 75 -14.20 -6.83 -5.79
CA LEU A 75 -13.58 -6.58 -7.10
C LEU A 75 -12.83 -7.81 -7.62
N VAL A 76 -13.10 -8.98 -7.05
CA VAL A 76 -12.43 -10.25 -7.38
C VAL A 76 -12.63 -10.56 -8.86
N GLY A 77 -11.53 -10.58 -9.60
CA GLY A 77 -11.52 -10.93 -11.03
C GLY A 77 -11.73 -9.76 -12.00
N LEU A 78 -11.93 -8.52 -11.53
CA LEU A 78 -12.21 -7.37 -12.39
C LEU A 78 -10.97 -6.65 -12.91
N VAL A 79 -9.78 -6.91 -12.34
CA VAL A 79 -8.52 -6.38 -12.83
C VAL A 79 -7.59 -7.55 -13.14
N PRO A 80 -7.48 -7.98 -14.41
CA PRO A 80 -6.62 -9.07 -14.82
C PRO A 80 -5.16 -8.72 -14.55
N GLY A 81 -4.45 -9.59 -13.83
CA GLY A 81 -2.98 -9.56 -13.71
C GLY A 81 -2.41 -8.66 -12.63
N ASN A 82 -3.19 -7.94 -11.84
CA ASN A 82 -2.68 -7.15 -10.71
C ASN A 82 -3.07 -7.78 -9.37
N ASP A 83 -2.17 -8.61 -8.82
CA ASP A 83 -2.30 -9.14 -7.45
C ASP A 83 -2.31 -8.03 -6.37
N LEU A 84 -1.99 -6.79 -6.75
CA LEU A 84 -2.04 -5.62 -5.87
C LEU A 84 -3.48 -5.24 -5.47
N THR A 85 -4.48 -5.58 -6.27
CA THR A 85 -5.89 -5.37 -5.89
C THR A 85 -6.30 -6.24 -4.71
N THR A 86 -5.62 -7.37 -4.49
CA THR A 86 -5.86 -8.21 -3.31
C THR A 86 -5.48 -7.49 -2.02
N LEU A 87 -4.48 -6.60 -2.05
CA LEU A 87 -4.05 -5.81 -0.89
C LEU A 87 -5.07 -4.73 -0.49
N LEU A 88 -6.02 -4.40 -1.37
CA LEU A 88 -7.09 -3.42 -1.07
C LEU A 88 -8.16 -3.98 -0.14
N THR A 89 -8.19 -5.28 0.08
CA THR A 89 -9.20 -5.96 0.91
C THR A 89 -8.58 -7.13 1.67
N GLY A 90 -9.04 -7.35 2.90
CA GLY A 90 -8.64 -8.50 3.70
C GLY A 90 -7.41 -8.27 4.56
N THR A 91 -6.76 -9.38 4.93
CA THR A 91 -5.59 -9.38 5.81
C THR A 91 -4.44 -10.09 5.11
N HIS A 92 -3.29 -9.42 5.09
CA HIS A 92 -2.08 -9.91 4.46
C HIS A 92 -0.92 -9.91 5.45
N THR A 93 -0.07 -10.93 5.36
CA THR A 93 1.13 -11.03 6.20
C THR A 93 2.36 -10.82 5.32
N LEU A 94 3.21 -9.91 5.74
CA LEU A 94 4.47 -9.61 5.08
C LEU A 94 5.63 -9.88 6.03
N ARG A 95 6.75 -10.34 5.50
CA ARG A 95 8.02 -10.36 6.20
C ARG A 95 8.96 -9.35 5.57
N VAL A 96 9.63 -8.58 6.41
CA VAL A 96 10.50 -7.51 5.95
C VAL A 96 11.90 -7.67 6.53
N TRP A 97 12.92 -7.37 5.70
CA TRP A 97 14.32 -7.30 6.08
C TRP A 97 14.92 -6.05 5.47
N TYR A 98 15.64 -5.30 6.29
CA TYR A 98 16.28 -4.06 5.89
C TYR A 98 17.71 -4.01 6.45
N SER A 99 18.68 -3.68 5.62
CA SER A 99 20.08 -3.46 5.99
C SER A 99 20.64 -2.29 5.18
N GLY A 100 20.08 -1.11 5.43
CA GLY A 100 20.37 0.10 4.67
C GLY A 100 19.62 0.18 3.33
N PRO A 101 19.74 1.31 2.62
CA PRO A 101 18.93 1.60 1.42
C PRO A 101 19.21 0.66 0.24
N GLU A 102 20.34 -0.02 0.24
CA GLU A 102 20.75 -0.92 -0.85
C GLU A 102 20.40 -2.39 -0.60
N ARG A 103 19.96 -2.74 0.61
CA ARG A 103 19.61 -4.13 0.96
C ARG A 103 18.25 -4.17 1.63
N GLN A 104 17.29 -4.60 0.87
CA GLN A 104 15.88 -4.67 1.30
C GLN A 104 15.24 -5.94 0.75
N ARG A 105 14.41 -6.57 1.55
CA ARG A 105 13.56 -7.68 1.12
C ARG A 105 12.19 -7.53 1.74
N VAL A 106 11.16 -7.70 0.93
CA VAL A 106 9.76 -7.80 1.34
C VAL A 106 9.20 -9.07 0.75
N ALA A 107 8.71 -9.97 1.60
CA ALA A 107 8.03 -11.19 1.20
C ALA A 107 6.55 -11.09 1.60
N LEU A 108 5.65 -11.09 0.63
CA LEU A 108 4.21 -11.20 0.83
C LEU A 108 3.84 -12.68 0.89
N LEU A 109 3.28 -13.09 2.02
CA LEU A 109 2.81 -14.45 2.26
C LEU A 109 1.30 -14.51 2.05
N ASP A 110 0.86 -15.21 1.03
CA ASP A 110 -0.54 -15.45 0.72
C ASP A 110 -0.87 -16.93 0.87
N THR A 111 -2.15 -17.25 1.03
CA THR A 111 -2.65 -18.64 1.10
C THR A 111 -2.30 -19.48 -0.13
N LEU A 112 -2.08 -18.87 -1.27
CA LEU A 112 -1.83 -19.53 -2.54
C LEU A 112 -0.38 -19.39 -3.02
N GLY A 113 0.49 -18.73 -2.27
CA GLY A 113 1.89 -18.56 -2.67
C GLY A 113 2.63 -17.46 -1.94
N GLU A 114 3.84 -17.23 -2.37
CA GLU A 114 4.75 -16.21 -1.87
C GLU A 114 5.19 -15.31 -3.02
N ARG A 115 5.29 -14.03 -2.75
CA ARG A 115 5.89 -13.04 -3.65
C ARG A 115 6.97 -12.30 -2.92
N ASP A 116 8.18 -12.29 -3.48
CA ASP A 116 9.32 -11.57 -2.95
C ASP A 116 9.71 -10.42 -3.85
N ILE A 117 10.09 -9.31 -3.21
CA ILE A 117 10.84 -8.22 -3.81
C ILE A 117 12.16 -8.12 -3.04
N ILE A 118 13.28 -8.32 -3.72
CA ILE A 118 14.60 -8.39 -3.10
C ILE A 118 15.52 -7.42 -3.82
N ARG A 119 16.08 -6.48 -3.06
CA ARG A 119 17.13 -5.58 -3.53
C ARG A 119 18.45 -5.91 -2.85
N ASN A 120 19.52 -6.06 -3.63
CA ASN A 120 20.88 -6.20 -3.15
C ASN A 120 21.81 -5.33 -4.01
N GLY A 121 22.16 -4.16 -3.52
CA GLY A 121 22.88 -3.16 -4.28
C GLY A 121 22.07 -2.69 -5.49
N ARG A 122 22.57 -3.01 -6.69
CA ARG A 122 21.93 -2.69 -7.96
C ARG A 122 20.97 -3.77 -8.47
N ASP A 123 21.03 -4.96 -7.91
CA ASP A 123 20.19 -6.07 -8.32
C ASP A 123 18.82 -5.97 -7.64
N LEU A 124 17.77 -5.93 -8.45
CA LEU A 124 16.38 -5.97 -8.02
C LEU A 124 15.75 -7.24 -8.59
N TRP A 125 15.36 -8.13 -7.70
CA TRP A 125 14.63 -9.33 -8.02
C TRP A 125 13.17 -9.22 -7.59
N THR A 126 12.27 -9.68 -8.45
CA THR A 126 10.90 -10.02 -8.04
C THR A 126 10.69 -11.48 -8.32
N TRP A 127 10.09 -12.19 -7.38
CA TRP A 127 9.78 -13.61 -7.51
C TRP A 127 8.34 -13.90 -7.14
N GLN A 128 7.74 -14.82 -7.86
CA GLN A 128 6.37 -15.28 -7.66
C GLN A 128 6.33 -16.79 -7.68
N SER A 129 5.97 -17.42 -6.55
CA SER A 129 5.91 -18.87 -6.45
C SER A 129 4.77 -19.47 -7.28
N ARG A 130 3.63 -18.80 -7.38
CA ARG A 130 2.43 -19.26 -8.08
C ARG A 130 2.64 -19.53 -9.57
N GLY A 131 3.41 -18.68 -10.25
CA GLY A 131 3.75 -18.84 -11.67
C GLY A 131 5.11 -19.44 -11.89
N ASN A 132 5.85 -19.71 -10.79
CA ASN A 132 7.27 -20.09 -10.80
C ASN A 132 8.08 -19.16 -11.71
N THR A 133 7.86 -17.85 -11.56
CA THR A 133 8.46 -16.81 -12.39
C THR A 133 9.28 -15.85 -11.54
N ALA A 134 10.40 -15.38 -12.09
CA ALA A 134 11.19 -14.32 -11.51
C ALA A 134 11.54 -13.28 -12.55
N SER A 135 11.69 -12.02 -12.14
CA SER A 135 12.34 -11.01 -12.96
C SER A 135 13.57 -10.46 -12.25
N HIS A 136 14.62 -10.23 -13.01
CA HIS A 136 15.83 -9.58 -12.55
C HIS A 136 16.01 -8.27 -13.30
N THR A 137 16.30 -7.21 -12.56
CA THR A 137 16.52 -5.87 -13.14
C THR A 137 17.75 -5.24 -12.50
N THR A 138 18.70 -4.79 -13.31
CA THR A 138 19.83 -4.03 -12.81
C THR A 138 19.49 -2.55 -12.77
N LEU A 139 19.48 -1.97 -11.56
CA LEU A 139 19.18 -0.56 -11.33
C LEU A 139 20.32 0.33 -11.82
N GLY A 140 20.00 1.46 -12.47
CA GLY A 140 20.98 2.45 -12.90
C GLY A 140 21.57 3.25 -11.73
N ASP A 141 22.71 3.91 -11.95
CA ASP A 141 23.45 4.68 -10.92
C ASP A 141 22.63 5.81 -10.29
N ALA A 142 21.67 6.37 -11.01
CA ALA A 142 20.77 7.42 -10.49
C ALA A 142 19.84 6.94 -9.37
N VAL A 143 19.67 5.64 -9.20
CA VAL A 143 18.80 4.98 -8.20
C VAL A 143 19.64 4.31 -7.10
N ALA A 144 20.95 4.21 -7.29
CA ALA A 144 21.87 3.70 -6.28
C ALA A 144 21.79 4.58 -5.01
N GLY A 145 21.59 3.96 -3.84
CA GLY A 145 21.46 4.66 -2.56
C GLY A 145 20.08 5.27 -2.27
N LYS A 146 19.11 5.18 -3.19
CA LYS A 146 17.73 5.58 -2.96
C LYS A 146 16.85 4.34 -2.66
N PRO A 147 15.72 4.51 -1.96
CA PRO A 147 14.73 3.42 -1.84
C PRO A 147 14.37 2.85 -3.22
N ALA A 148 13.98 1.58 -3.27
CA ALA A 148 13.56 0.97 -4.53
C ALA A 148 12.42 1.79 -5.16
N PRO A 149 12.43 1.99 -6.51
CA PRO A 149 11.32 2.67 -7.15
C PRO A 149 10.03 1.88 -6.91
N GLU A 150 8.99 2.57 -6.47
CA GLU A 150 7.68 1.95 -6.29
C GLU A 150 7.12 1.54 -7.67
N ALA A 151 6.70 0.30 -7.77
CA ALA A 151 6.06 -0.22 -8.98
C ALA A 151 4.58 0.18 -9.02
N GLY A 152 4.30 1.45 -9.36
CA GLY A 152 2.93 1.96 -9.52
C GLY A 152 2.21 2.27 -8.20
N PRO A 153 0.95 2.74 -8.23
CA PRO A 153 0.17 3.04 -7.04
C PRO A 153 -0.16 1.75 -6.29
N SER A 154 0.51 1.52 -5.16
CA SER A 154 0.30 0.40 -4.25
C SER A 154 0.01 0.91 -2.84
N LEU A 155 -0.74 0.12 -2.06
CA LEU A 155 -0.85 0.39 -0.63
C LEU A 155 0.50 0.16 0.05
N PRO A 156 0.85 0.97 1.08
CA PRO A 156 2.10 0.83 1.78
C PRO A 156 2.23 -0.55 2.44
N ALA A 157 3.36 -1.19 2.22
CA ALA A 157 3.66 -2.53 2.73
C ALA A 157 4.24 -2.50 4.16
N THR A 158 4.73 -1.34 4.60
CA THR A 158 5.34 -1.17 5.92
C THR A 158 4.80 0.06 6.63
N PRO A 159 4.79 0.08 7.98
CA PRO A 159 4.43 1.28 8.74
C PRO A 159 5.31 2.49 8.42
N GLN A 160 6.59 2.30 8.10
CA GLN A 160 7.51 3.38 7.71
C GLN A 160 7.09 4.02 6.39
N GLU A 161 6.76 3.21 5.39
CA GLU A 161 6.31 3.68 4.09
C GLU A 161 4.98 4.45 4.22
N ALA A 162 4.01 3.90 4.96
CA ALA A 162 2.74 4.54 5.25
C ALA A 162 2.92 5.89 5.98
N ALA A 163 3.79 5.93 7.00
CA ALA A 163 4.09 7.16 7.73
C ALA A 163 4.74 8.22 6.84
N ASN A 164 5.69 7.83 5.98
CA ASN A 164 6.35 8.76 5.05
C ASN A 164 5.36 9.39 4.08
N LEU A 165 4.43 8.60 3.51
CA LEU A 165 3.37 9.12 2.63
C LEU A 165 2.44 10.09 3.36
N ALA A 166 2.02 9.75 4.57
CA ALA A 166 1.16 10.62 5.38
C ALA A 166 1.86 11.93 5.74
N LEU A 167 3.12 11.89 6.17
CA LEU A 167 3.89 13.08 6.54
C LEU A 167 4.18 14.00 5.35
N ALA A 168 4.38 13.44 4.16
CA ALA A 168 4.54 14.22 2.93
C ALA A 168 3.27 15.01 2.54
N ALA A 169 2.10 14.56 3.01
CA ALA A 169 0.80 15.18 2.77
C ALA A 169 0.39 16.18 3.86
N VAL A 170 1.18 16.35 4.94
CA VAL A 170 0.86 17.30 6.02
C VAL A 170 0.96 18.73 5.53
N ASP A 171 -0.14 19.44 5.64
CA ASP A 171 -0.28 20.86 5.32
C ASP A 171 -1.08 21.59 6.44
N PRO A 172 -1.31 22.91 6.36
CA PRO A 172 -2.07 23.66 7.37
C PRO A 172 -3.52 23.19 7.59
N SER A 173 -4.09 22.37 6.69
CA SER A 173 -5.41 21.76 6.86
C SER A 173 -5.39 20.55 7.79
N THR A 174 -4.20 20.14 8.26
CA THR A 174 -4.00 19.01 9.16
C THR A 174 -3.75 19.49 10.59
N GLU A 175 -4.49 18.95 11.53
CA GLU A 175 -4.18 19.05 12.95
C GLU A 175 -3.26 17.90 13.35
N VAL A 176 -2.16 18.23 14.05
CA VAL A 176 -1.20 17.22 14.53
C VAL A 176 -1.17 17.26 16.04
N SER A 177 -1.44 16.12 16.68
CA SER A 177 -1.49 15.98 18.13
C SER A 177 -0.81 14.68 18.59
N VAL A 178 -0.65 14.52 19.90
CA VAL A 178 -0.15 13.29 20.52
C VAL A 178 -1.32 12.54 21.14
N GLY A 179 -1.49 11.29 20.74
CA GLY A 179 -2.49 10.37 21.27
C GLY A 179 -2.01 9.66 22.54
N ARG A 180 -2.68 8.57 22.88
CA ARG A 180 -2.29 7.71 23.99
C ARG A 180 -1.06 6.89 23.63
N SER A 181 -0.23 6.59 24.63
CA SER A 181 0.86 5.63 24.43
C SER A 181 0.30 4.23 24.15
N ALA A 182 1.00 3.45 23.36
CA ALA A 182 0.59 2.11 22.94
C ALA A 182 1.75 1.11 23.09
N THR A 183 1.42 -0.18 23.16
CA THR A 183 2.40 -1.25 23.00
C THR A 183 2.18 -1.93 21.66
N VAL A 184 3.20 -1.95 20.79
CA VAL A 184 3.15 -2.55 19.44
C VAL A 184 4.33 -3.51 19.27
N ALA A 185 4.08 -4.74 18.89
CA ALA A 185 5.10 -5.79 18.78
C ALA A 185 5.96 -5.95 20.05
N GLY A 186 5.34 -5.79 21.25
CA GLY A 186 6.01 -5.85 22.55
C GLY A 186 6.90 -4.63 22.85
N ARG A 187 6.71 -3.51 22.17
CA ARG A 187 7.50 -2.28 22.31
C ARG A 187 6.61 -1.10 22.67
N ASP A 188 7.07 -0.30 23.61
CA ASP A 188 6.38 0.94 23.98
C ASP A 188 6.49 1.95 22.85
N ALA A 189 5.39 2.61 22.53
CA ALA A 189 5.28 3.54 21.43
C ALA A 189 4.49 4.78 21.80
N TYR A 190 4.93 5.93 21.30
CA TYR A 190 4.13 7.15 21.26
C TYR A 190 3.17 7.08 20.08
N GLU A 191 1.99 7.67 20.22
CA GLU A 191 1.06 7.80 19.12
C GLU A 191 1.01 9.24 18.62
N LEU A 192 1.34 9.44 17.34
CA LEU A 192 1.15 10.69 16.63
C LEU A 192 -0.17 10.61 15.87
N VAL A 193 -1.03 11.62 16.05
CA VAL A 193 -2.35 11.69 15.43
C VAL A 193 -2.39 12.86 14.45
N LEU A 194 -2.79 12.57 13.20
CA LEU A 194 -3.03 13.57 12.18
C LEU A 194 -4.52 13.56 11.84
N GLN A 195 -5.16 14.72 11.93
CA GLN A 195 -6.60 14.85 11.73
C GLN A 195 -6.92 15.98 10.75
N PRO A 196 -7.75 15.72 9.72
CA PRO A 196 -8.30 16.77 8.88
C PRO A 196 -9.07 17.81 9.71
N ARG A 197 -8.84 19.11 9.45
CA ARG A 197 -9.64 20.19 10.06
C ARG A 197 -10.98 20.39 9.35
N ASP A 198 -11.09 19.87 8.15
CA ASP A 198 -12.26 19.95 7.28
C ASP A 198 -13.16 18.72 7.44
N GLY A 199 -14.44 18.94 7.72
CA GLY A 199 -15.42 17.88 7.94
C GLY A 199 -15.89 17.16 6.67
N ASP A 200 -15.56 17.66 5.47
CA ASP A 200 -15.93 17.03 4.19
C ASP A 200 -15.02 15.85 3.81
N SER A 201 -13.98 15.57 4.62
CA SER A 201 -13.12 14.40 4.44
C SER A 201 -13.79 13.13 4.95
N LEU A 202 -13.64 12.02 4.19
CA LEU A 202 -13.99 10.67 4.65
C LEU A 202 -12.96 10.10 5.62
N VAL A 203 -11.75 10.66 5.64
CA VAL A 203 -10.73 10.31 6.62
C VAL A 203 -11.02 11.09 7.91
N HIS A 204 -11.23 10.37 9.00
CA HIS A 204 -11.39 10.96 10.33
C HIS A 204 -10.03 11.31 10.93
N GLN A 205 -9.12 10.36 10.96
CA GLN A 205 -7.75 10.56 11.48
C GLN A 205 -6.80 9.46 11.01
N LEU A 206 -5.52 9.79 11.02
CA LEU A 206 -4.43 8.82 10.91
C LEU A 206 -3.74 8.72 12.26
N ARG A 207 -3.30 7.52 12.62
CA ARG A 207 -2.52 7.27 13.83
C ARG A 207 -1.22 6.57 13.48
N ILE A 208 -0.12 7.06 14.01
CA ILE A 208 1.22 6.51 13.80
C ILE A 208 1.81 6.17 15.16
N ALA A 209 1.94 4.88 15.47
CA ALA A 209 2.63 4.44 16.68
C ALA A 209 4.14 4.40 16.40
N ILE A 210 4.90 5.15 17.18
CA ILE A 210 6.34 5.39 17.01
C ILE A 210 7.08 4.75 18.18
N ASP A 211 8.02 3.84 17.89
CA ASP A 211 8.87 3.21 18.91
C ASP A 211 9.51 4.26 19.81
N ALA A 212 9.32 4.15 21.12
CA ALA A 212 9.80 5.13 22.09
C ALA A 212 11.33 5.24 22.16
N LYS A 213 12.07 4.22 21.69
CA LYS A 213 13.55 4.15 21.76
C LYS A 213 14.21 4.30 20.40
N GLN A 214 13.64 3.69 19.35
CA GLN A 214 14.22 3.66 18.01
C GLN A 214 13.61 4.72 17.09
N HIS A 215 12.51 5.34 17.49
CA HIS A 215 11.78 6.38 16.75
C HIS A 215 11.32 5.92 15.35
N VAL A 216 11.01 4.63 15.21
CA VAL A 216 10.56 3.99 13.99
C VAL A 216 9.06 3.76 14.08
N PRO A 217 8.29 3.99 13.02
CA PRO A 217 6.89 3.63 12.97
C PRO A 217 6.68 2.12 13.11
N LEU A 218 5.90 1.72 14.11
CA LEU A 218 5.53 0.34 14.38
C LEU A 218 4.13 -0.02 13.89
N ARG A 219 3.23 0.96 13.85
CA ARG A 219 1.86 0.82 13.36
C ARG A 219 1.41 2.11 12.70
N PHE A 220 0.66 1.97 11.63
CA PHE A 220 -0.04 3.04 10.94
C PHE A 220 -1.49 2.64 10.73
N GLU A 221 -2.41 3.52 11.10
CA GLU A 221 -3.86 3.30 10.98
C GLU A 221 -4.51 4.48 10.26
N VAL A 222 -5.52 4.19 9.45
CA VAL A 222 -6.43 5.19 8.86
C VAL A 222 -7.83 4.88 9.31
N LEU A 223 -8.44 5.80 10.05
CA LEU A 223 -9.82 5.68 10.52
C LEU A 223 -10.73 6.50 9.60
N ALA A 224 -11.83 5.87 9.23
CA ALA A 224 -12.88 6.55 8.46
C ALA A 224 -13.79 7.36 9.38
N THR A 225 -14.38 8.44 8.87
CA THR A 225 -15.41 9.22 9.57
C THR A 225 -16.59 8.32 9.93
N GLY A 226 -16.99 8.34 11.21
CA GLY A 226 -18.08 7.53 11.72
C GLY A 226 -17.72 6.07 12.04
N SER A 227 -16.42 5.72 12.08
CA SER A 227 -15.94 4.37 12.44
C SER A 227 -14.84 4.44 13.51
N ASP A 228 -14.97 3.58 14.53
CA ASP A 228 -13.92 3.38 15.52
C ASP A 228 -12.90 2.31 15.12
N GLN A 229 -13.19 1.56 14.05
CA GLN A 229 -12.30 0.54 13.50
C GLN A 229 -11.49 1.12 12.33
N PRO A 230 -10.18 0.85 12.25
CA PRO A 230 -9.38 1.27 11.11
C PRO A 230 -9.94 0.68 9.80
N ALA A 231 -10.10 1.54 8.80
CA ALA A 231 -10.37 1.10 7.44
C ALA A 231 -9.11 0.57 6.74
N PHE A 232 -7.94 1.04 7.18
CA PHE A 232 -6.64 0.52 6.79
C PHE A 232 -5.70 0.50 8.00
N GLU A 233 -4.97 -0.59 8.17
CA GLU A 233 -3.95 -0.77 9.19
C GLU A 233 -2.74 -1.50 8.59
N VAL A 234 -1.54 -1.06 8.94
CA VAL A 234 -0.31 -1.80 8.72
C VAL A 234 0.54 -1.74 9.99
N ALA A 235 0.85 -2.90 10.57
CA ALA A 235 1.48 -2.97 11.88
C ALA A 235 2.50 -4.11 11.97
N PHE A 236 3.60 -3.88 12.66
CA PHE A 236 4.49 -4.95 13.10
C PHE A 236 3.80 -5.82 14.17
N THR A 237 3.85 -7.12 14.00
CA THR A 237 3.54 -8.10 15.04
C THR A 237 4.80 -8.61 15.72
N GLN A 238 5.94 -8.53 15.02
CA GLN A 238 7.27 -8.82 15.53
C GLN A 238 8.27 -7.88 14.87
N VAL A 239 9.23 -7.36 15.62
CA VAL A 239 10.30 -6.50 15.12
C VAL A 239 11.61 -6.78 15.84
N ASP A 240 12.70 -6.86 15.07
CA ASP A 240 14.08 -6.98 15.55
C ASP A 240 14.93 -5.91 14.84
N TYR A 241 15.68 -5.12 15.60
CA TYR A 241 16.50 -4.04 15.06
C TYR A 241 17.96 -4.46 14.81
N ARG A 242 18.28 -5.74 14.97
CA ARG A 242 19.58 -6.27 14.56
C ARG A 242 19.68 -6.23 13.03
N ARG A 243 20.90 -6.00 12.55
CA ARG A 243 21.16 -6.08 11.10
C ARG A 243 20.96 -7.52 10.63
N PRO A 244 20.08 -7.75 9.64
CA PRO A 244 19.91 -9.08 9.06
C PRO A 244 21.18 -9.56 8.34
N ASP A 245 21.39 -10.89 8.32
CA ASP A 245 22.49 -11.51 7.60
C ASP A 245 22.41 -11.19 6.09
N ALA A 246 23.57 -11.07 5.44
CA ALA A 246 23.65 -10.71 4.03
C ALA A 246 22.93 -11.71 3.10
N ASP A 247 22.88 -12.97 3.51
CA ASP A 247 22.22 -14.07 2.78
C ASP A 247 20.72 -13.87 2.63
N GLN A 248 20.09 -13.05 3.50
CA GLN A 248 18.66 -12.70 3.39
C GLN A 248 18.35 -11.89 2.12
N PHE A 249 19.36 -11.24 1.55
CA PHE A 249 19.24 -10.39 0.37
C PHE A 249 19.77 -11.06 -0.91
N THR A 250 20.21 -12.31 -0.82
CA THR A 250 20.68 -13.08 -1.97
C THR A 250 19.53 -13.95 -2.48
N PHE A 251 19.16 -13.75 -3.74
CA PHE A 251 18.16 -14.58 -4.40
C PHE A 251 18.81 -15.56 -5.36
N ASN A 252 18.58 -16.84 -5.12
CA ASN A 252 18.97 -17.92 -6.01
C ASN A 252 17.69 -18.55 -6.58
N PRO A 253 17.36 -18.32 -7.86
CA PRO A 253 16.15 -18.88 -8.44
C PRO A 253 16.03 -20.39 -8.23
N PRO A 254 14.91 -20.89 -7.70
CA PRO A 254 14.70 -22.33 -7.57
C PRO A 254 14.76 -23.05 -8.94
N PRO A 255 15.02 -24.36 -8.99
CA PRO A 255 15.02 -25.11 -10.24
C PRO A 255 13.70 -24.97 -10.99
N GLY A 256 13.78 -24.71 -12.29
CA GLY A 256 12.60 -24.57 -13.17
C GLY A 256 11.90 -23.20 -13.13
N VAL A 257 12.45 -22.22 -12.41
CA VAL A 257 11.95 -20.84 -12.45
C VAL A 257 12.23 -20.24 -13.83
N LYS A 258 11.20 -19.60 -14.40
CA LYS A 258 11.37 -18.80 -15.61
C LYS A 258 11.86 -17.42 -15.21
N VAL A 259 13.13 -17.12 -15.52
CA VAL A 259 13.72 -15.81 -15.24
C VAL A 259 13.56 -14.90 -16.48
N THR A 260 13.08 -13.69 -16.26
CA THR A 260 13.01 -12.63 -17.27
C THR A 260 13.98 -11.52 -16.88
N GLU A 261 14.88 -11.16 -17.78
CA GLU A 261 15.75 -10.01 -17.59
C GLU A 261 14.99 -8.72 -17.92
N GLY A 262 14.78 -7.89 -16.88
CA GLY A 262 14.20 -6.56 -17.01
C GLY A 262 15.29 -5.54 -17.37
N LYS A 263 14.97 -4.62 -18.25
CA LYS A 263 15.78 -3.40 -18.42
C LYS A 263 15.20 -2.34 -17.51
N ALA A 264 16.04 -1.67 -16.71
CA ALA A 264 15.64 -0.45 -16.02
C ALA A 264 15.27 0.59 -17.09
N GLU A 265 14.01 0.67 -17.44
CA GLU A 265 13.54 1.78 -18.28
C GLU A 265 13.69 3.06 -17.47
N ARG A 266 14.50 3.96 -17.99
CA ARG A 266 14.55 5.34 -17.52
C ARG A 266 13.13 5.89 -17.60
N PRO A 267 12.59 6.55 -16.56
CA PRO A 267 11.43 7.41 -16.76
C PRO A 267 11.80 8.34 -17.92
N ALA A 268 11.00 8.35 -18.97
CA ALA A 268 11.24 9.17 -20.15
C ALA A 268 11.25 10.64 -19.71
N THR A 269 12.44 11.17 -19.42
CA THR A 269 12.68 12.61 -19.44
C THR A 269 12.65 13.01 -20.90
N GLY A 270 11.61 13.74 -21.30
CA GLY A 270 11.37 14.16 -22.66
C GLY A 270 12.62 14.73 -23.32
N GLY A 271 13.16 13.98 -24.29
CA GLY A 271 14.05 14.49 -25.31
C GLY A 271 13.22 14.84 -26.53
N PRO A 272 13.59 15.89 -27.29
CA PRO A 272 12.82 16.34 -28.46
C PRO A 272 12.92 15.29 -29.58
N GLY A 273 11.83 14.60 -29.90
CA GLY A 273 11.78 13.76 -31.08
C GLY A 273 10.97 12.48 -31.05
N HIS A 274 10.05 12.31 -30.11
CA HIS A 274 9.09 11.21 -30.17
C HIS A 274 7.69 11.78 -30.33
N SER A 275 6.99 11.29 -31.34
CA SER A 275 5.58 11.56 -31.61
C SER A 275 4.80 11.36 -30.31
N GLU A 276 4.12 12.42 -29.84
CA GLU A 276 3.22 12.36 -28.70
C GLU A 276 2.24 11.20 -28.88
N PRO A 277 2.16 10.25 -27.91
CA PRO A 277 0.98 9.39 -27.86
C PRO A 277 -0.21 10.30 -27.59
N ALA A 278 -1.26 10.13 -28.36
CA ALA A 278 -2.48 10.92 -28.34
C ALA A 278 -2.97 11.13 -26.89
N GLY A 279 -2.95 12.41 -26.41
CA GLY A 279 -3.64 12.88 -25.23
C GLY A 279 -3.13 12.30 -23.92
N GLU A 280 -2.16 12.97 -23.27
CA GLU A 280 -2.00 12.81 -21.82
C GLU A 280 -3.34 13.11 -21.16
N PRO A 281 -3.84 12.21 -20.24
CA PRO A 281 -5.08 12.50 -19.55
C PRO A 281 -4.91 13.83 -18.80
N GLN A 282 -5.71 14.83 -19.16
CA GLN A 282 -5.69 16.11 -18.48
C GLN A 282 -6.21 15.91 -17.05
N VAL A 283 -5.27 15.73 -16.11
CA VAL A 283 -5.60 15.63 -14.69
C VAL A 283 -5.53 17.01 -14.08
N ARG A 284 -6.64 17.48 -13.51
CA ARG A 284 -6.69 18.68 -12.70
C ARG A 284 -7.10 18.37 -11.27
N THR A 285 -6.71 19.21 -10.34
CA THR A 285 -7.11 19.11 -8.94
C THR A 285 -8.10 20.23 -8.59
N VAL A 286 -9.13 19.92 -7.80
CA VAL A 286 -10.10 20.86 -7.26
C VAL A 286 -10.09 20.72 -5.74
N GLY A 287 -9.95 21.85 -5.02
CA GLY A 287 -9.83 21.85 -3.56
C GLY A 287 -8.37 21.86 -3.09
N LYS A 288 -8.16 21.69 -1.78
CA LYS A 288 -6.86 21.69 -1.12
C LYS A 288 -6.85 20.67 0.03
N GLY A 289 -5.66 20.18 0.37
CA GLY A 289 -5.45 19.28 1.50
C GLY A 289 -6.35 18.03 1.41
N TRP A 290 -6.98 17.67 2.50
CA TRP A 290 -7.80 16.47 2.65
C TRP A 290 -9.08 16.45 1.80
N THR A 291 -9.51 17.60 1.31
CA THR A 291 -10.72 17.73 0.49
C THR A 291 -10.40 17.90 -1.01
N THR A 292 -9.18 17.57 -1.42
CA THR A 292 -8.76 17.59 -2.81
C THR A 292 -9.51 16.52 -3.61
N VAL A 293 -10.07 16.94 -4.74
CA VAL A 293 -10.68 16.06 -5.75
C VAL A 293 -9.80 16.07 -6.99
N LEU A 294 -9.37 14.90 -7.41
CA LEU A 294 -8.72 14.67 -8.71
C LEU A 294 -9.80 14.58 -9.78
N VAL A 295 -9.65 15.33 -10.86
CA VAL A 295 -10.54 15.31 -12.02
C VAL A 295 -9.73 14.95 -13.24
N ALA A 296 -10.01 13.80 -13.83
CA ALA A 296 -9.41 13.35 -15.08
C ALA A 296 -10.49 13.24 -16.16
N ARG A 297 -10.13 13.49 -17.42
CA ARG A 297 -10.98 13.18 -18.56
C ARG A 297 -10.45 11.90 -19.23
N VAL A 298 -11.35 10.96 -19.45
CA VAL A 298 -11.04 9.73 -20.20
C VAL A 298 -11.54 9.94 -21.62
N ASP A 299 -10.65 10.21 -22.54
CA ASP A 299 -10.97 10.33 -23.96
C ASP A 299 -11.47 8.98 -24.48
N GLY A 300 -12.72 8.94 -24.96
CA GLY A 300 -13.35 7.73 -25.47
C GLY A 300 -14.57 7.23 -24.68
N ALA A 301 -14.95 7.89 -23.60
CA ALA A 301 -16.18 7.58 -22.84
C ALA A 301 -17.42 8.30 -23.36
N ASP A 302 -17.29 9.14 -24.40
CA ASP A 302 -18.44 9.68 -25.11
C ASP A 302 -19.19 8.52 -25.78
N GLY A 303 -20.33 8.12 -25.19
CA GLY A 303 -21.13 6.94 -25.54
C GLY A 303 -21.55 6.80 -27.01
N ASN A 304 -20.89 7.43 -27.96
CA ASN A 304 -21.27 7.39 -29.37
C ASN A 304 -20.12 7.48 -30.40
N LYS A 305 -18.83 7.36 -30.02
CA LYS A 305 -17.74 7.22 -31.00
C LYS A 305 -16.67 6.26 -30.50
N PRO A 306 -16.45 5.10 -31.15
CA PRO A 306 -15.25 4.32 -30.90
C PRO A 306 -14.03 5.14 -31.36
N ALA A 307 -12.98 5.23 -30.50
CA ALA A 307 -11.71 5.84 -30.86
C ALA A 307 -11.21 5.19 -32.16
N ALA A 308 -10.87 6.03 -33.14
CA ALA A 308 -10.34 5.56 -34.43
C ALA A 308 -9.00 4.85 -34.19
N GLY A 309 -9.02 3.51 -34.20
CA GLY A 309 -7.87 2.63 -33.98
C GLY A 309 -8.13 1.42 -33.08
N ALA A 310 -9.25 1.39 -32.35
CA ALA A 310 -9.63 0.25 -31.48
C ALA A 310 -10.81 -0.55 -32.07
N ALA A 311 -10.77 -0.84 -33.36
CA ALA A 311 -11.88 -1.51 -34.06
C ALA A 311 -12.07 -2.99 -33.66
N ASP A 312 -11.19 -3.60 -32.84
CA ASP A 312 -11.27 -5.00 -32.42
C ASP A 312 -11.23 -5.22 -30.89
N ALA A 313 -11.17 -4.17 -30.07
CA ALA A 313 -11.31 -4.33 -28.62
C ALA A 313 -12.81 -4.34 -28.29
N LYS A 314 -13.40 -5.53 -28.10
CA LYS A 314 -14.68 -5.68 -27.40
C LYS A 314 -14.51 -5.00 -26.04
N PRO A 315 -15.43 -4.09 -25.60
CA PRO A 315 -15.40 -3.58 -24.25
C PRO A 315 -15.36 -4.79 -23.31
N ASP A 316 -14.32 -4.87 -22.46
CA ASP A 316 -14.15 -6.00 -21.57
C ASP A 316 -15.44 -6.21 -20.79
N ALA A 317 -16.05 -7.40 -20.92
CA ALA A 317 -17.31 -7.74 -20.28
C ALA A 317 -17.23 -7.53 -18.75
N ASP A 318 -16.03 -7.55 -18.21
CA ASP A 318 -15.75 -7.33 -16.80
C ASP A 318 -15.85 -5.84 -16.41
N LEU A 319 -15.38 -4.91 -17.25
CA LEU A 319 -15.55 -3.47 -17.02
C LEU A 319 -17.05 -3.07 -17.07
N SER A 320 -17.79 -3.61 -18.01
CA SER A 320 -19.24 -3.37 -18.10
C SER A 320 -20.00 -3.90 -16.88
N LYS A 321 -19.59 -5.05 -16.32
CA LYS A 321 -20.15 -5.60 -15.07
C LYS A 321 -19.79 -4.72 -13.87
N LEU A 322 -18.55 -4.24 -13.80
CA LEU A 322 -18.13 -3.31 -12.75
C LEU A 322 -18.97 -2.04 -12.77
N LEU A 323 -19.09 -1.41 -13.92
CA LEU A 323 -19.88 -0.20 -14.09
C LEU A 323 -21.37 -0.46 -13.79
N GLY A 324 -21.89 -1.65 -14.13
CA GLY A 324 -23.27 -2.07 -13.83
C GLY A 324 -23.54 -2.18 -12.32
N GLY A 325 -22.53 -2.49 -11.50
CA GLY A 325 -22.65 -2.60 -10.05
C GLY A 325 -22.54 -1.26 -9.28
N LEU A 326 -22.17 -0.17 -9.95
CA LEU A 326 -22.05 1.14 -9.33
C LEU A 326 -23.42 1.83 -9.21
N THR A 327 -23.58 2.64 -8.16
CA THR A 327 -24.82 3.40 -7.93
C THR A 327 -24.99 4.49 -8.99
N ALA A 328 -26.12 4.46 -9.73
CA ALA A 328 -26.46 5.55 -10.64
C ALA A 328 -26.88 6.79 -9.87
N VAL A 329 -26.28 7.94 -10.23
CA VAL A 329 -26.53 9.24 -9.57
C VAL A 329 -26.79 10.32 -10.61
N LYS A 330 -27.57 11.34 -10.23
CA LYS A 330 -27.91 12.47 -11.08
C LYS A 330 -28.02 13.76 -10.27
N GLY A 331 -27.63 14.87 -10.86
CA GLY A 331 -27.71 16.20 -10.26
C GLY A 331 -27.54 17.30 -11.29
N ASP A 332 -27.39 18.54 -10.84
CA ASP A 332 -27.18 19.71 -11.71
C ASP A 332 -25.88 19.66 -12.52
N TRP A 333 -24.94 18.78 -12.10
CA TRP A 333 -23.66 18.53 -12.76
C TRP A 333 -23.78 17.51 -13.92
N GLY A 334 -24.97 16.89 -14.10
CA GLY A 334 -25.24 15.85 -15.08
C GLY A 334 -25.67 14.53 -14.44
N SER A 335 -25.28 13.43 -15.05
CA SER A 335 -25.51 12.07 -14.58
C SER A 335 -24.22 11.25 -14.61
N GLY A 336 -24.22 10.12 -13.91
CA GLY A 336 -23.06 9.24 -13.82
C GLY A 336 -23.23 8.09 -12.84
N ARG A 337 -22.12 7.48 -12.50
CA ARG A 337 -22.04 6.35 -11.57
C ARG A 337 -21.08 6.64 -10.41
N LEU A 338 -21.52 6.33 -9.21
CA LEU A 338 -20.79 6.57 -7.97
C LEU A 338 -20.31 5.26 -7.37
N LEU A 339 -19.03 5.21 -7.03
CA LEU A 339 -18.41 4.25 -6.12
C LEU A 339 -18.11 4.95 -4.81
N THR A 340 -18.62 4.44 -3.70
CA THR A 340 -18.31 4.95 -2.36
C THR A 340 -17.63 3.87 -1.54
N GLY A 341 -16.43 4.15 -1.09
CA GLY A 341 -15.69 3.39 -0.10
C GLY A 341 -15.71 4.08 1.26
N LYS A 342 -15.04 3.49 2.25
CA LYS A 342 -14.92 4.08 3.61
C LYS A 342 -14.00 5.30 3.63
N LEU A 343 -12.96 5.33 2.79
CA LEU A 343 -11.92 6.36 2.80
C LEU A 343 -11.92 7.25 1.55
N PHE A 344 -12.67 6.87 0.51
CA PHE A 344 -12.69 7.63 -0.73
C PHE A 344 -14.00 7.42 -1.49
N SER A 345 -14.29 8.35 -2.39
CA SER A 345 -15.38 8.23 -3.36
C SER A 345 -14.86 8.46 -4.77
N VAL A 346 -15.47 7.80 -5.75
CA VAL A 346 -15.17 7.96 -7.18
C VAL A 346 -16.48 8.18 -7.93
N LEU A 347 -16.54 9.24 -8.74
CA LEU A 347 -17.65 9.56 -9.61
C LEU A 347 -17.20 9.47 -11.07
N LEU A 348 -17.85 8.61 -11.83
CA LEU A 348 -17.73 8.53 -13.29
C LEU A 348 -18.93 9.24 -13.88
N THR A 349 -18.68 10.32 -14.58
CA THR A 349 -19.76 11.08 -15.24
C THR A 349 -20.00 10.59 -16.66
N ASP A 350 -21.24 10.72 -17.14
CA ASP A 350 -21.61 10.28 -18.48
C ASP A 350 -20.95 11.14 -19.59
N ASP A 351 -20.38 12.31 -19.23
CA ASP A 351 -19.57 13.16 -20.12
C ASP A 351 -18.07 12.81 -20.15
N GLY A 352 -17.71 11.63 -19.60
CA GLY A 352 -16.35 11.08 -19.67
C GLY A 352 -15.36 11.63 -18.63
N ARG A 353 -15.82 12.28 -17.56
CA ARG A 353 -14.95 12.70 -16.45
C ARG A 353 -14.93 11.64 -15.36
N VAL A 354 -13.75 11.46 -14.74
CA VAL A 354 -13.54 10.68 -13.53
C VAL A 354 -13.13 11.64 -12.43
N LEU A 355 -13.90 11.69 -11.36
CA LEU A 355 -13.60 12.47 -10.18
C LEU A 355 -13.34 11.52 -9.01
N ALA A 356 -12.24 11.71 -8.30
CA ALA A 356 -11.88 10.86 -7.16
C ALA A 356 -11.27 11.69 -6.03
N GLY A 357 -11.56 11.31 -4.79
CA GLY A 357 -11.00 11.96 -3.61
C GLY A 357 -11.35 11.26 -2.31
N ALA A 358 -10.63 11.57 -1.24
CA ALA A 358 -10.94 11.13 0.12
C ALA A 358 -12.07 11.98 0.73
N VAL A 359 -13.15 12.16 -0.02
CA VAL A 359 -14.24 13.11 0.26
C VAL A 359 -15.61 12.48 0.14
N THR A 360 -16.60 13.12 0.75
CA THR A 360 -18.01 12.71 0.61
C THR A 360 -18.49 12.84 -0.85
N PRO A 361 -19.53 12.10 -1.25
CA PRO A 361 -20.14 12.21 -2.58
C PRO A 361 -20.56 13.65 -2.91
N GLU A 362 -21.07 14.40 -1.94
CA GLU A 362 -21.51 15.78 -2.10
C GLU A 362 -20.37 16.67 -2.58
N ARG A 363 -19.17 16.46 -2.05
CA ARG A 363 -17.98 17.20 -2.46
C ARG A 363 -17.58 16.87 -3.89
N LEU A 364 -17.70 15.59 -4.34
CA LEU A 364 -17.50 15.22 -5.74
C LEU A 364 -18.51 15.93 -6.65
N TYR A 365 -19.80 15.99 -6.25
CA TYR A 365 -20.82 16.67 -7.03
C TYR A 365 -20.56 18.18 -7.15
N GLN A 366 -20.05 18.81 -6.09
CA GLN A 366 -19.61 20.22 -6.17
C GLN A 366 -18.46 20.39 -7.16
N ALA A 367 -17.44 19.51 -7.11
CA ALA A 367 -16.31 19.54 -8.04
C ALA A 367 -16.71 19.23 -9.49
N ALA A 368 -17.78 18.48 -9.70
CA ALA A 368 -18.30 18.15 -11.04
C ALA A 368 -19.05 19.31 -11.70
N ARG A 369 -19.54 20.31 -10.95
CA ARG A 369 -20.22 21.52 -11.47
C ARG A 369 -19.26 22.54 -12.09
N GLY A 370 -17.97 22.54 -11.70
CA GLY A 370 -16.93 23.46 -12.16
C GLY A 370 -15.85 22.77 -12.95
#